data_3cf06885811fd22247081db729dd32fb
#
_entry.id   3cf06885811fd22247081db729dd32fb
#
_cell.length_a   1.000
_cell.length_b   1.000
_cell.length_c   1.000
_cell.angle_alpha   90.00
_cell.angle_beta   90.00
_cell.angle_gamma   90.00
#
_symmetry.space_group_name_H-M   'P 1'
#
loop_
_entity.id
_entity.type
_entity.pdbx_description
1 polymer ?
#
loop_
_entity_poly.entity_id
_entity_poly.type
_entity_poly.pdbx_seq_one_letter_code
_entity_poly.pdbx_strand_id
1 'polypeptide(L)'
;VSLAIAAFQNGHTVTVWDISQQIVDAILRDGEHKTKLPGVKIPKGIGFTTDPVCMEHSDMVVFVVPSLYIRSVAQRVKPYLDENVILVNASKGLEEKTFLTMSQVIQSEYPDNAVGVITGPSHAEEVGRGVPTTVVAASKNEAAAVQIQETFSSHTLRIYINTDPVGCEIGGALKNIIALAAGICDGLHCGDNTKAALMTRGIHEITNLGVKMGGRAETFGGLSGIGDLIVTCCSMHSRNRRAGILIGEGTSPSRRPSGLRK
;
A
#
# COMPACT_ATOMS: atom_id res chain seq x y z
N VAL A 1 8.76 -5.56 -2.11
CA VAL A 1 9.96 -5.50 -2.97
C VAL A 1 10.24 -4.07 -3.42
N SER A 2 9.29 -3.32 -4.02
CA SER A 2 9.57 -1.95 -4.52
C SER A 2 10.09 -1.00 -3.44
N LEU A 3 9.48 -0.97 -2.24
CA LEU A 3 9.99 -0.19 -1.09
C LEU A 3 11.35 -0.72 -0.59
N ALA A 4 11.57 -2.03 -0.63
CA ALA A 4 12.88 -2.60 -0.29
C ALA A 4 13.98 -2.10 -1.22
N ILE A 5 13.70 -2.00 -2.52
CA ILE A 5 14.63 -1.43 -3.51
C ILE A 5 14.88 0.05 -3.20
N ALA A 6 13.85 0.84 -2.90
CA ALA A 6 13.99 2.25 -2.57
C ALA A 6 14.86 2.47 -1.32
N ALA A 7 14.61 1.75 -0.23
CA ALA A 7 15.42 1.84 0.98
C ALA A 7 16.87 1.41 0.74
N PHE A 8 17.08 0.31 0.00
CA PHE A 8 18.43 -0.17 -0.34
C PHE A 8 19.21 0.85 -1.17
N GLN A 9 18.57 1.49 -2.15
CA GLN A 9 19.19 2.54 -2.97
C GLN A 9 19.58 3.79 -2.17
N ASN A 10 18.90 4.03 -1.04
CA ASN A 10 19.25 5.09 -0.09
C ASN A 10 20.34 4.66 0.92
N GLY A 11 20.96 3.48 0.75
CA GLY A 11 22.09 3.03 1.57
C GLY A 11 21.71 2.24 2.81
N HIS A 12 20.44 1.87 2.99
CA HIS A 12 20.01 1.04 4.12
C HIS A 12 20.30 -0.45 3.89
N THR A 13 20.59 -1.18 4.96
CA THR A 13 20.58 -2.64 4.95
C THR A 13 19.15 -3.13 4.97
N VAL A 14 18.77 -3.95 3.99
CA VAL A 14 17.39 -4.38 3.80
C VAL A 14 17.27 -5.89 3.71
N THR A 15 16.39 -6.45 4.51
CA THR A 15 15.98 -7.87 4.43
C THR A 15 14.47 -7.95 4.22
N VAL A 16 14.04 -8.74 3.26
CA VAL A 16 12.64 -9.04 2.99
C VAL A 16 12.30 -10.41 3.55
N TRP A 17 11.38 -10.43 4.49
CA TRP A 17 10.80 -11.65 5.02
C TRP A 17 9.51 -12.00 4.25
N ASP A 18 9.37 -13.26 3.85
CA ASP A 18 8.13 -13.80 3.27
C ASP A 18 7.83 -15.17 3.89
N ILE A 19 6.56 -15.47 4.08
CA ILE A 19 6.14 -16.77 4.64
C ILE A 19 6.40 -17.95 3.70
N SER A 20 6.57 -17.69 2.42
CA SER A 20 6.68 -18.71 1.37
C SER A 20 8.13 -18.93 0.93
N GLN A 21 8.70 -20.08 1.30
CA GLN A 21 10.03 -20.50 0.84
C GLN A 21 10.10 -20.53 -0.69
N GLN A 22 9.04 -20.97 -1.36
CA GLN A 22 8.99 -21.01 -2.83
C GLN A 22 9.15 -19.63 -3.48
N ILE A 23 8.56 -18.59 -2.86
CA ILE A 23 8.70 -17.21 -3.34
C ILE A 23 10.12 -16.72 -3.11
N VAL A 24 10.67 -16.96 -1.93
CA VAL A 24 12.06 -16.59 -1.58
C VAL A 24 13.04 -17.24 -2.56
N ASP A 25 12.95 -18.57 -2.75
CA ASP A 25 13.83 -19.31 -3.66
C ASP A 25 13.72 -18.82 -5.12
N ALA A 26 12.50 -18.54 -5.55
CA ALA A 26 12.27 -18.01 -6.91
C ALA A 26 12.91 -16.63 -7.09
N ILE A 27 12.78 -15.73 -6.11
CA ILE A 27 13.39 -14.39 -6.16
C ILE A 27 14.92 -14.49 -6.15
N LEU A 28 15.48 -15.31 -5.26
CA LEU A 28 16.94 -15.49 -5.17
C LEU A 28 17.52 -16.08 -6.46
N ARG A 29 16.83 -17.03 -7.08
CA ARG A 29 17.25 -17.64 -8.35
C ARG A 29 17.15 -16.66 -9.52
N ASP A 30 16.02 -15.94 -9.63
CA ASP A 30 15.66 -15.16 -10.82
C ASP A 30 16.14 -13.69 -10.72
N GLY A 31 16.47 -13.21 -9.53
CA GLY A 31 16.79 -11.79 -9.27
C GLY A 31 15.61 -10.85 -9.57
N GLU A 32 14.38 -11.39 -9.47
CA GLU A 32 13.14 -10.69 -9.86
C GLU A 32 11.92 -11.36 -9.22
N HIS A 33 10.92 -10.60 -8.84
CA HIS A 33 9.62 -11.17 -8.44
C HIS A 33 8.67 -11.25 -9.63
N LYS A 34 8.84 -12.25 -10.51
CA LYS A 34 8.17 -12.38 -11.82
C LYS A 34 6.65 -12.27 -11.78
N THR A 35 6.00 -12.69 -10.70
CA THR A 35 4.53 -12.70 -10.60
C THR A 35 3.93 -11.41 -10.06
N LYS A 36 4.64 -10.68 -9.19
CA LYS A 36 4.12 -9.48 -8.54
C LYS A 36 4.78 -8.19 -9.02
N LEU A 37 6.00 -8.27 -9.53
CA LEU A 37 6.79 -7.13 -9.98
C LEU A 37 7.63 -7.50 -11.22
N PRO A 38 6.96 -7.91 -12.34
CA PRO A 38 7.66 -8.37 -13.53
C PRO A 38 8.49 -7.26 -14.17
N GLY A 39 9.70 -7.62 -14.63
CA GLY A 39 10.62 -6.71 -15.31
C GLY A 39 11.41 -5.77 -14.39
N VAL A 40 11.29 -5.91 -13.06
CA VAL A 40 12.09 -5.14 -12.10
C VAL A 40 13.18 -6.01 -11.51
N LYS A 41 14.44 -5.65 -11.75
CA LYS A 41 15.59 -6.36 -11.18
C LYS A 41 15.81 -5.96 -9.74
N ILE A 42 16.04 -6.95 -8.90
CA ILE A 42 16.27 -6.77 -7.47
C ILE A 42 17.78 -6.67 -7.24
N PRO A 43 18.27 -5.62 -6.55
CA PRO A 43 19.68 -5.50 -6.17
C PRO A 43 20.15 -6.69 -5.34
N LYS A 44 21.35 -7.21 -5.64
CA LYS A 44 21.93 -8.40 -4.97
C LYS A 44 22.21 -8.21 -3.47
N GLY A 45 22.25 -6.97 -2.98
CA GLY A 45 22.46 -6.66 -1.55
C GLY A 45 21.21 -6.75 -0.68
N ILE A 46 20.02 -6.95 -1.27
CA ILE A 46 18.78 -7.14 -0.51
C ILE A 46 18.68 -8.60 -0.09
N GLY A 47 18.58 -8.85 1.24
CA GLY A 47 18.35 -10.18 1.80
C GLY A 47 16.93 -10.66 1.60
N PHE A 48 16.74 -11.99 1.44
CA PHE A 48 15.42 -12.63 1.40
C PHE A 48 15.44 -13.88 2.26
N THR A 49 14.47 -14.02 3.15
CA THR A 49 14.37 -15.16 4.08
C THR A 49 12.95 -15.46 4.50
N THR A 50 12.72 -16.66 4.99
CA THR A 50 11.48 -17.06 5.70
C THR A 50 11.64 -17.07 7.21
N ASP A 51 12.85 -16.81 7.71
CA ASP A 51 13.14 -16.80 9.14
C ASP A 51 12.83 -15.40 9.73
N PRO A 52 11.88 -15.28 10.68
CA PRO A 52 11.51 -14.01 11.29
C PRO A 52 12.60 -13.42 12.21
N VAL A 53 13.62 -14.21 12.61
CA VAL A 53 14.79 -13.73 13.35
C VAL A 53 15.49 -12.57 12.61
N CYS A 54 15.37 -12.49 11.30
CA CYS A 54 15.92 -11.38 10.52
C CYS A 54 15.37 -9.99 10.92
N MET A 55 14.34 -9.92 11.73
CA MET A 55 13.75 -8.66 12.22
C MET A 55 14.37 -8.17 13.53
N GLU A 56 15.15 -9.03 14.21
CA GLU A 56 15.86 -8.62 15.43
C GLU A 56 16.83 -7.46 15.12
N HIS A 57 16.84 -6.48 16.01
CA HIS A 57 17.67 -5.26 15.91
C HIS A 57 17.41 -4.39 14.66
N SER A 58 16.22 -4.53 14.05
CA SER A 58 15.80 -3.64 12.97
C SER A 58 15.37 -2.27 13.52
N ASP A 59 15.80 -1.19 12.87
CA ASP A 59 15.34 0.18 13.21
C ASP A 59 13.90 0.40 12.73
N MET A 60 13.51 -0.27 11.64
CA MET A 60 12.20 -0.12 11.02
C MET A 60 11.70 -1.44 10.41
N VAL A 61 10.44 -1.78 10.65
CA VAL A 61 9.76 -2.92 10.01
C VAL A 61 8.54 -2.45 9.22
N VAL A 62 8.49 -2.81 7.93
CA VAL A 62 7.43 -2.39 7.01
C VAL A 62 6.50 -3.56 6.69
N PHE A 63 5.24 -3.44 7.07
CA PHE A 63 4.19 -4.40 6.78
C PHE A 63 3.60 -4.16 5.38
N VAL A 64 3.79 -5.12 4.47
CA VAL A 64 3.32 -5.07 3.07
C VAL A 64 2.56 -6.34 2.71
N VAL A 65 1.81 -6.87 3.65
CA VAL A 65 1.00 -8.08 3.49
C VAL A 65 -0.47 -7.72 3.20
N PRO A 66 -1.28 -8.59 2.60
CA PRO A 66 -2.71 -8.32 2.44
C PRO A 66 -3.38 -7.99 3.77
N SER A 67 -4.31 -7.02 3.79
CA SER A 67 -4.94 -6.49 5.01
C SER A 67 -5.52 -7.55 5.94
N LEU A 68 -6.06 -8.64 5.38
CA LEU A 68 -6.59 -9.79 6.14
C LEU A 68 -5.54 -10.46 7.05
N TYR A 69 -4.26 -10.29 6.77
CA TYR A 69 -3.18 -10.97 7.51
C TYR A 69 -2.37 -10.01 8.41
N ILE A 70 -2.67 -8.71 8.41
CA ILE A 70 -1.88 -7.73 9.20
C ILE A 70 -1.83 -8.12 10.67
N ARG A 71 -2.96 -8.40 11.31
CA ARG A 71 -2.99 -8.79 12.72
C ARG A 71 -2.23 -10.07 13.01
N SER A 72 -2.48 -11.12 12.25
CA SER A 72 -1.81 -12.41 12.46
C SER A 72 -0.31 -12.34 12.20
N VAL A 73 0.12 -11.54 11.23
CA VAL A 73 1.55 -11.30 10.98
C VAL A 73 2.16 -10.45 12.09
N ALA A 74 1.48 -9.38 12.52
CA ALA A 74 1.94 -8.55 13.64
C ALA A 74 2.15 -9.40 14.90
N GLN A 75 1.19 -10.26 15.25
CA GLN A 75 1.32 -11.17 16.39
C GLN A 75 2.47 -12.17 16.21
N ARG A 76 2.63 -12.73 15.00
CA ARG A 76 3.67 -13.72 14.71
C ARG A 76 5.08 -13.16 14.85
N VAL A 77 5.31 -11.91 14.42
CA VAL A 77 6.64 -11.31 14.43
C VAL A 77 6.97 -10.59 15.74
N LYS A 78 5.99 -10.45 16.64
CA LYS A 78 6.16 -9.74 17.92
C LYS A 78 7.35 -10.20 18.77
N PRO A 79 7.66 -11.51 18.88
CA PRO A 79 8.81 -11.98 19.67
C PRO A 79 10.18 -11.54 19.17
N TYR A 80 10.25 -11.03 17.93
CA TYR A 80 11.51 -10.67 17.25
C TYR A 80 11.70 -9.16 17.11
N LEU A 81 10.80 -8.34 17.68
CA LEU A 81 10.84 -6.89 17.52
C LEU A 81 11.17 -6.21 18.84
N ASP A 82 12.11 -5.28 18.77
CA ASP A 82 12.49 -4.44 19.90
C ASP A 82 11.42 -3.35 20.17
N GLU A 83 11.37 -2.85 21.41
CA GLU A 83 10.39 -1.83 21.83
C GLU A 83 10.52 -0.49 21.09
N ASN A 84 11.71 -0.19 20.53
CA ASN A 84 11.99 1.08 19.87
C ASN A 84 11.85 1.02 18.34
N VAL A 85 11.54 -0.16 17.76
CA VAL A 85 11.40 -0.31 16.32
C VAL A 85 10.21 0.51 15.79
N ILE A 86 10.42 1.22 14.68
CA ILE A 86 9.33 1.92 13.99
C ILE A 86 8.58 0.92 13.13
N LEU A 87 7.26 0.84 13.33
CA LEU A 87 6.39 -0.05 12.57
C LEU A 87 5.64 0.74 11.49
N VAL A 88 5.78 0.33 10.24
CA VAL A 88 5.22 1.05 9.10
C VAL A 88 4.23 0.18 8.36
N ASN A 89 3.00 0.65 8.18
CA ASN A 89 2.04 0.02 7.30
C ASN A 89 2.14 0.57 5.87
N ALA A 90 2.28 -0.30 4.89
CA ALA A 90 2.14 0.06 3.47
C ALA A 90 0.99 -0.70 2.78
N SER A 91 0.18 -1.41 3.55
CA SER A 91 -0.99 -2.16 3.06
C SER A 91 -2.24 -1.28 3.10
N LYS A 92 -3.19 -1.56 2.20
CA LYS A 92 -4.44 -0.81 2.09
C LYS A 92 -5.63 -1.69 2.45
N GLY A 93 -6.51 -1.18 3.30
CA GLY A 93 -7.71 -1.88 3.72
C GLY A 93 -8.14 -1.52 5.13
N LEU A 94 -9.24 -2.11 5.56
CA LEU A 94 -9.78 -2.08 6.92
C LEU A 94 -9.90 -3.51 7.42
N GLU A 95 -9.80 -3.70 8.73
CA GLU A 95 -10.05 -5.00 9.36
C GLU A 95 -11.56 -5.28 9.40
N GLU A 96 -11.99 -6.47 8.94
CA GLU A 96 -13.43 -6.77 8.69
C GLU A 96 -14.33 -6.61 9.90
N LYS A 97 -13.89 -7.00 11.10
CA LYS A 97 -14.74 -7.03 12.29
C LYS A 97 -14.72 -5.74 13.09
N THR A 98 -13.57 -5.09 13.12
CA THR A 98 -13.34 -3.91 13.98
C THR A 98 -13.42 -2.61 13.21
N PHE A 99 -13.32 -2.67 11.88
CA PHE A 99 -13.16 -1.51 10.98
C PHE A 99 -11.94 -0.65 11.28
N LEU A 100 -10.99 -1.16 12.04
CA LEU A 100 -9.72 -0.49 12.29
C LEU A 100 -8.92 -0.36 11.00
N THR A 101 -8.21 0.75 10.86
CA THR A 101 -7.19 0.89 9.82
C THR A 101 -6.01 -0.02 10.14
N MET A 102 -5.17 -0.33 9.17
CA MET A 102 -4.07 -1.27 9.36
C MET A 102 -3.03 -0.76 10.38
N SER A 103 -2.76 0.54 10.43
CA SER A 103 -1.91 1.13 11.47
C SER A 103 -2.53 1.02 12.86
N GLN A 104 -3.85 1.17 12.98
CA GLN A 104 -4.55 0.96 14.25
C GLN A 104 -4.50 -0.51 14.69
N VAL A 105 -4.60 -1.45 13.74
CA VAL A 105 -4.41 -2.89 14.02
C VAL A 105 -3.01 -3.14 14.55
N ILE A 106 -1.97 -2.63 13.88
CA ILE A 106 -0.58 -2.75 14.33
C ILE A 106 -0.42 -2.10 15.71
N GLN A 107 -0.91 -0.88 15.90
CA GLN A 107 -0.82 -0.17 17.19
C GLN A 107 -1.51 -0.93 18.33
N SER A 108 -2.60 -1.67 18.06
CA SER A 108 -3.27 -2.50 19.09
C SER A 108 -2.43 -3.69 19.54
N GLU A 109 -1.53 -4.20 18.68
CA GLU A 109 -0.59 -5.28 19.02
C GLU A 109 0.71 -4.75 19.64
N TYR A 110 1.08 -3.50 19.33
CA TYR A 110 2.32 -2.83 19.74
C TYR A 110 2.00 -1.45 20.31
N PRO A 111 1.44 -1.35 21.53
CA PRO A 111 0.95 -0.09 22.09
C PRO A 111 2.04 0.95 22.31
N ASP A 112 3.28 0.53 22.56
CA ASP A 112 4.40 1.40 22.92
C ASP A 112 5.27 1.82 21.72
N ASN A 113 5.18 1.10 20.60
CA ASN A 113 5.95 1.41 19.41
C ASN A 113 5.37 2.59 18.62
N ALA A 114 6.24 3.34 17.97
CA ALA A 114 5.83 4.32 16.98
C ALA A 114 5.31 3.63 15.72
N VAL A 115 4.06 3.94 15.32
CA VAL A 115 3.44 3.38 14.11
C VAL A 115 3.21 4.48 13.09
N GLY A 116 3.63 4.22 11.86
CA GLY A 116 3.40 5.09 10.71
C GLY A 116 2.82 4.35 9.52
N VAL A 117 2.52 5.09 8.48
CA VAL A 117 2.01 4.56 7.21
C VAL A 117 2.73 5.20 6.03
N ILE A 118 2.90 4.44 4.94
CA ILE A 118 3.26 4.96 3.62
C ILE A 118 2.08 4.70 2.69
N THR A 119 1.51 5.76 2.11
CA THR A 119 0.35 5.65 1.23
C THR A 119 0.30 6.79 0.21
N GLY A 120 -0.52 6.64 -0.83
CA GLY A 120 -0.63 7.59 -1.92
C GLY A 120 -0.63 6.89 -3.27
N PRO A 121 -0.56 7.63 -4.39
CA PRO A 121 -0.51 7.11 -5.75
C PRO A 121 0.82 6.40 -6.01
N SER A 122 0.88 5.10 -5.74
CA SER A 122 2.13 4.31 -5.73
C SER A 122 1.91 2.90 -6.29
N HIS A 123 1.70 2.77 -7.59
CA HIS A 123 1.74 1.45 -8.21
C HIS A 123 3.15 0.86 -8.08
N ALA A 124 3.21 -0.37 -7.55
CA ALA A 124 4.49 -1.03 -7.24
C ALA A 124 5.40 -1.17 -8.47
N GLU A 125 4.79 -1.34 -9.64
CA GLU A 125 5.47 -1.46 -10.93
C GLU A 125 6.19 -0.16 -11.31
N GLU A 126 5.57 0.99 -11.06
CA GLU A 126 6.15 2.31 -11.35
C GLU A 126 7.25 2.65 -10.34
N VAL A 127 6.97 2.49 -9.05
CA VAL A 127 7.97 2.69 -7.98
C VAL A 127 9.19 1.81 -8.20
N GLY A 128 8.99 0.52 -8.49
CA GLY A 128 10.08 -0.42 -8.69
C GLY A 128 10.94 -0.16 -9.94
N ARG A 129 10.40 0.54 -10.93
CA ARG A 129 11.13 0.99 -12.13
C ARG A 129 11.75 2.37 -12.00
N GLY A 130 11.62 3.02 -10.84
CA GLY A 130 12.11 4.37 -10.61
C GLY A 130 11.35 5.45 -11.39
N VAL A 131 10.09 5.22 -11.74
CA VAL A 131 9.22 6.25 -12.32
C VAL A 131 8.92 7.29 -11.23
N PRO A 132 9.02 8.60 -11.51
CA PRO A 132 8.75 9.65 -10.53
C PRO A 132 7.40 9.45 -9.84
N THR A 133 7.44 9.28 -8.53
CA THR A 133 6.29 8.95 -7.68
C THR A 133 6.30 9.84 -6.45
N THR A 134 5.11 10.24 -6.00
CA THR A 134 4.96 11.05 -4.80
C THR A 134 3.96 10.39 -3.85
N VAL A 135 4.36 10.20 -2.59
CA VAL A 135 3.53 9.54 -1.56
C VAL A 135 3.57 10.32 -0.24
N VAL A 136 2.85 9.84 0.75
CA VAL A 136 2.77 10.42 2.09
C VAL A 136 3.30 9.40 3.10
N ALA A 137 4.16 9.85 4.01
CA ALA A 137 4.46 9.21 5.28
C ALA A 137 3.59 9.87 6.36
N ALA A 138 2.72 9.11 7.00
CA ALA A 138 1.87 9.67 8.05
C ALA A 138 2.04 8.91 9.37
N SER A 139 2.18 9.65 10.46
CA SER A 139 2.24 9.12 11.83
C SER A 139 1.74 10.17 12.82
N LYS A 140 1.20 9.71 13.95
CA LYS A 140 0.95 10.56 15.11
C LYS A 140 2.25 10.99 15.80
N ASN A 141 3.31 10.19 15.65
CA ASN A 141 4.67 10.52 16.07
C ASN A 141 5.40 11.17 14.90
N GLU A 142 5.62 12.50 14.99
CA GLU A 142 6.24 13.27 13.92
C GLU A 142 7.68 12.81 13.62
N ALA A 143 8.46 12.46 14.64
CA ALA A 143 9.82 11.95 14.46
C ALA A 143 9.83 10.64 13.65
N ALA A 144 8.87 9.74 13.91
CA ALA A 144 8.72 8.52 13.11
C ALA A 144 8.34 8.85 11.65
N ALA A 145 7.46 9.83 11.41
CA ALA A 145 7.11 10.23 10.05
C ALA A 145 8.32 10.80 9.29
N VAL A 146 9.17 11.57 9.97
CA VAL A 146 10.44 12.07 9.42
C VAL A 146 11.39 10.92 9.08
N GLN A 147 11.60 9.98 9.98
CA GLN A 147 12.46 8.82 9.73
C GLN A 147 11.96 7.97 8.55
N ILE A 148 10.64 7.76 8.44
CA ILE A 148 10.04 7.09 7.28
C ILE A 148 10.33 7.87 6.00
N GLN A 149 10.14 9.19 6.02
CA GLN A 149 10.46 10.06 4.89
C GLN A 149 11.92 9.92 4.46
N GLU A 150 12.86 10.04 5.40
CA GLU A 150 14.30 9.96 5.13
C GLU A 150 14.71 8.59 4.59
N THR A 151 14.16 7.51 5.14
CA THR A 151 14.46 6.14 4.71
C THR A 151 14.11 5.89 3.24
N PHE A 152 13.00 6.44 2.76
CA PHE A 152 12.48 6.08 1.43
C PHE A 152 12.55 7.21 0.40
N SER A 153 12.80 8.47 0.79
CA SER A 153 12.89 9.57 -0.17
C SER A 153 14.09 9.44 -1.09
N SER A 154 13.87 9.62 -2.39
CA SER A 154 14.90 9.57 -3.42
C SER A 154 14.60 10.56 -4.55
N HIS A 155 15.46 10.62 -5.57
CA HIS A 155 15.22 11.43 -6.77
C HIS A 155 13.93 11.02 -7.52
N THR A 156 13.48 9.79 -7.35
CA THR A 156 12.29 9.27 -8.04
C THR A 156 11.11 8.99 -7.09
N LEU A 157 11.33 8.98 -5.77
CA LEU A 157 10.28 8.79 -4.78
C LEU A 157 10.27 9.95 -3.79
N ARG A 158 9.35 10.89 -3.97
CA ARG A 158 9.18 12.03 -3.06
C ARG A 158 8.17 11.68 -1.98
N ILE A 159 8.49 11.95 -0.72
CA ILE A 159 7.62 11.68 0.42
C ILE A 159 7.29 12.96 1.16
N TYR A 160 6.00 13.23 1.33
CA TYR A 160 5.49 14.30 2.19
C TYR A 160 5.07 13.74 3.55
N ILE A 161 5.20 14.54 4.58
CA ILE A 161 4.78 14.18 5.94
C ILE A 161 3.33 14.60 6.18
N ASN A 162 2.58 13.79 6.92
CA ASN A 162 1.24 14.07 7.40
C ASN A 162 1.07 13.54 8.83
N THR A 163 0.29 14.23 9.66
CA THR A 163 0.00 13.84 11.03
C THR A 163 -1.38 13.18 11.21
N ASP A 164 -2.03 12.83 10.10
CA ASP A 164 -3.32 12.13 10.06
C ASP A 164 -3.19 10.75 9.38
N PRO A 165 -2.61 9.74 10.05
CA PRO A 165 -2.51 8.40 9.47
C PRO A 165 -3.88 7.77 9.18
N VAL A 166 -4.91 8.08 9.98
CA VAL A 166 -6.27 7.54 9.80
C VAL A 166 -6.88 8.02 8.50
N GLY A 167 -6.90 9.34 8.24
CA GLY A 167 -7.40 9.89 6.99
C GLY A 167 -6.63 9.38 5.77
N CYS A 168 -5.30 9.29 5.89
CA CYS A 168 -4.44 8.77 4.83
C CYS A 168 -4.76 7.31 4.48
N GLU A 169 -4.99 6.43 5.47
CA GLU A 169 -5.32 5.03 5.23
C GLU A 169 -6.73 4.82 4.71
N ILE A 170 -7.72 5.57 5.22
CA ILE A 170 -9.12 5.46 4.78
C ILE A 170 -9.24 5.86 3.31
N GLY A 171 -8.60 6.93 2.87
CA GLY A 171 -8.55 7.32 1.46
C GLY A 171 -8.05 6.17 0.59
N GLY A 172 -6.93 5.56 0.96
CA GLY A 172 -6.34 4.42 0.27
C GLY A 172 -7.19 3.13 0.30
N ALA A 173 -7.95 2.90 1.37
CA ALA A 173 -8.80 1.72 1.50
C ALA A 173 -10.07 1.82 0.65
N LEU A 174 -10.78 2.96 0.74
CA LEU A 174 -12.10 3.14 0.13
C LEU A 174 -12.05 3.44 -1.37
N LYS A 175 -10.95 4.00 -1.88
CA LYS A 175 -10.79 4.28 -3.33
C LYS A 175 -11.06 3.09 -4.23
N ASN A 176 -10.82 1.87 -3.75
CA ASN A 176 -10.97 0.66 -4.53
C ASN A 176 -12.41 0.39 -4.95
N ILE A 177 -13.38 0.83 -4.15
CA ILE A 177 -14.82 0.76 -4.46
C ILE A 177 -15.12 1.67 -5.65
N ILE A 178 -14.62 2.89 -5.61
CA ILE A 178 -14.82 3.87 -6.68
C ILE A 178 -14.11 3.44 -7.96
N ALA A 179 -12.91 2.85 -7.84
CA ALA A 179 -12.17 2.32 -8.98
C ALA A 179 -12.89 1.16 -9.67
N LEU A 180 -13.58 0.29 -8.91
CA LEU A 180 -14.44 -0.75 -9.49
C LEU A 180 -15.59 -0.12 -10.27
N ALA A 181 -16.29 0.85 -9.68
CA ALA A 181 -17.39 1.57 -10.33
C ALA A 181 -16.92 2.34 -11.57
N ALA A 182 -15.74 2.99 -11.52
CA ALA A 182 -15.14 3.65 -12.69
C ALA A 182 -14.85 2.66 -13.82
N GLY A 183 -14.36 1.46 -13.47
CA GLY A 183 -14.19 0.38 -14.44
C GLY A 183 -15.53 -0.07 -15.08
N ILE A 184 -16.58 -0.19 -14.29
CA ILE A 184 -17.92 -0.52 -14.82
C ILE A 184 -18.39 0.57 -15.81
N CYS A 185 -18.22 1.85 -15.48
CA CYS A 185 -18.52 2.95 -16.39
C CYS A 185 -17.70 2.87 -17.69
N ASP A 186 -16.42 2.49 -17.60
CA ASP A 186 -15.57 2.27 -18.79
C ASP A 186 -16.11 1.14 -19.67
N GLY A 187 -16.45 -0.02 -19.08
CA GLY A 187 -17.01 -1.17 -19.81
C GLY A 187 -18.39 -0.92 -20.42
N LEU A 188 -19.18 -0.03 -19.82
CA LEU A 188 -20.48 0.44 -20.34
C LEU A 188 -20.34 1.59 -21.34
N HIS A 189 -19.12 2.05 -21.65
CA HIS A 189 -18.84 3.19 -22.52
C HIS A 189 -19.56 4.50 -22.11
N CYS A 190 -19.69 4.76 -20.79
CA CYS A 190 -20.36 5.95 -20.27
C CYS A 190 -19.62 7.28 -20.53
N GLY A 191 -18.37 7.22 -20.95
CA GLY A 191 -17.52 8.38 -21.26
C GLY A 191 -16.85 9.06 -20.06
N ASP A 192 -15.96 10.01 -20.36
CA ASP A 192 -15.10 10.65 -19.37
C ASP A 192 -15.85 11.60 -18.41
N ASN A 193 -16.91 12.25 -18.89
CA ASN A 193 -17.74 13.14 -18.05
C ASN A 193 -18.38 12.34 -16.90
N THR A 194 -18.92 11.17 -17.17
CA THR A 194 -19.51 10.27 -16.16
C THR A 194 -18.45 9.80 -15.16
N LYS A 195 -17.28 9.43 -15.66
CA LYS A 195 -16.15 9.02 -14.80
C LYS A 195 -15.69 10.16 -13.89
N ALA A 196 -15.56 11.38 -14.41
CA ALA A 196 -15.22 12.56 -13.63
C ALA A 196 -16.26 12.85 -12.54
N ALA A 197 -17.54 12.79 -12.86
CA ALA A 197 -18.63 12.95 -11.91
C ALA A 197 -18.59 11.87 -10.82
N LEU A 198 -18.37 10.60 -11.19
CA LEU A 198 -18.23 9.48 -10.26
C LEU A 198 -17.06 9.69 -9.29
N MET A 199 -15.89 10.08 -9.78
CA MET A 199 -14.72 10.34 -8.92
C MET A 199 -14.98 11.52 -7.97
N THR A 200 -15.60 12.58 -8.44
CA THR A 200 -15.94 13.77 -7.63
C THR A 200 -16.94 13.41 -6.52
N ARG A 201 -17.98 12.63 -6.82
CA ARG A 201 -18.91 12.14 -5.80
C ARG A 201 -18.24 11.14 -4.87
N GLY A 202 -17.44 10.25 -5.42
CA GLY A 202 -16.71 9.23 -4.67
C GLY A 202 -15.79 9.82 -3.61
N ILE A 203 -14.97 10.84 -3.96
CA ILE A 203 -14.09 11.47 -2.96
C ILE A 203 -14.89 12.22 -1.89
N HIS A 204 -16.03 12.82 -2.24
CA HIS A 204 -16.90 13.47 -1.26
C HIS A 204 -17.45 12.45 -0.23
N GLU A 205 -17.92 11.30 -0.69
CA GLU A 205 -18.43 10.24 0.20
C GLU A 205 -17.32 9.61 1.05
N ILE A 206 -16.13 9.38 0.46
CA ILE A 206 -14.93 8.93 1.19
C ILE A 206 -14.56 9.93 2.28
N THR A 207 -14.59 11.23 1.99
CA THR A 207 -14.31 12.29 2.96
C THR A 207 -15.32 12.27 4.11
N ASN A 208 -16.62 12.20 3.81
CA ASN A 208 -17.66 12.18 4.83
C ASN A 208 -17.55 10.97 5.77
N LEU A 209 -17.28 9.79 5.21
CA LEU A 209 -17.07 8.59 6.00
C LEU A 209 -15.75 8.68 6.79
N GLY A 210 -14.68 9.11 6.14
CA GLY A 210 -13.36 9.19 6.74
C GLY A 210 -13.29 10.16 7.91
N VAL A 211 -13.98 11.30 7.82
CA VAL A 211 -14.11 12.25 8.94
C VAL A 211 -14.85 11.62 10.12
N LYS A 212 -15.93 10.87 9.87
CA LYS A 212 -16.63 10.11 10.94
C LYS A 212 -15.78 9.04 11.57
N MET A 213 -14.79 8.51 10.87
CA MET A 213 -13.84 7.53 11.38
C MET A 213 -12.60 8.17 12.04
N GLY A 214 -12.55 9.52 12.14
CA GLY A 214 -11.50 10.25 12.85
C GLY A 214 -10.39 10.81 11.97
N GLY A 215 -10.52 10.76 10.65
CA GLY A 215 -9.63 11.45 9.70
C GLY A 215 -9.99 12.93 9.55
N ARG A 216 -9.04 13.74 9.08
CA ARG A 216 -9.25 15.17 8.81
C ARG A 216 -9.69 15.38 7.35
N ALA A 217 -10.66 16.28 7.14
CA ALA A 217 -11.23 16.54 5.82
C ALA A 217 -10.19 16.95 4.77
N GLU A 218 -9.22 17.77 5.14
CA GLU A 218 -8.16 18.24 4.27
C GLU A 218 -7.25 17.10 3.76
N THR A 219 -7.10 16.01 4.53
CA THR A 219 -6.29 14.86 4.13
C THR A 219 -6.82 14.21 2.84
N PHE A 220 -8.15 14.18 2.67
CA PHE A 220 -8.77 13.56 1.50
C PHE A 220 -8.61 14.39 0.22
N GLY A 221 -8.34 15.69 0.32
CA GLY A 221 -7.94 16.54 -0.81
C GLY A 221 -6.49 16.37 -1.28
N GLY A 222 -5.69 15.59 -0.53
CA GLY A 222 -4.27 15.36 -0.77
C GLY A 222 -3.97 14.10 -1.58
N LEU A 223 -2.66 13.73 -1.55
CA LEU A 223 -2.12 12.59 -2.30
C LEU A 223 -2.75 11.25 -1.90
N SER A 224 -2.96 11.00 -0.61
CA SER A 224 -3.55 9.76 -0.10
C SER A 224 -5.07 9.65 -0.30
N GLY A 225 -5.74 10.77 -0.59
CA GLY A 225 -7.16 10.82 -0.94
C GLY A 225 -7.37 10.91 -2.44
N ILE A 226 -7.61 12.15 -2.96
CA ILE A 226 -7.93 12.37 -4.38
C ILE A 226 -6.82 11.91 -5.32
N GLY A 227 -5.53 12.07 -4.95
CA GLY A 227 -4.41 11.65 -5.79
C GLY A 227 -4.40 10.13 -6.02
N ASP A 228 -4.55 9.35 -4.96
CA ASP A 228 -4.59 7.88 -5.04
C ASP A 228 -5.90 7.37 -5.68
N LEU A 229 -7.01 8.11 -5.53
CA LEU A 229 -8.27 7.84 -6.22
C LEU A 229 -8.12 7.98 -7.74
N ILE A 230 -7.59 9.13 -8.21
CA ILE A 230 -7.44 9.42 -9.63
C ILE A 230 -6.58 8.35 -10.31
N VAL A 231 -5.37 8.09 -9.77
CA VAL A 231 -4.49 7.09 -10.37
C VAL A 231 -5.13 5.71 -10.42
N THR A 232 -5.89 5.33 -9.39
CA THR A 232 -6.53 4.02 -9.32
C THR A 232 -7.71 3.89 -10.29
N CYS A 233 -8.49 4.96 -10.51
CA CYS A 233 -9.60 4.99 -11.45
C CYS A 233 -9.14 5.11 -12.91
N CYS A 234 -7.94 5.65 -13.19
CA CYS A 234 -7.45 5.88 -14.53
C CYS A 234 -6.41 4.87 -15.01
N SER A 235 -5.68 4.21 -14.09
CA SER A 235 -4.60 3.28 -14.46
C SER A 235 -5.09 1.87 -14.78
N MET A 236 -4.49 1.25 -15.81
CA MET A 236 -4.67 -0.18 -16.11
C MET A 236 -3.91 -1.10 -15.15
N HIS A 237 -3.04 -0.58 -14.28
CA HIS A 237 -2.47 -1.35 -13.17
C HIS A 237 -3.51 -1.65 -12.09
N SER A 238 -4.62 -0.87 -12.02
CA SER A 238 -5.69 -1.12 -11.05
C SER A 238 -6.46 -2.40 -11.36
N ARG A 239 -6.32 -3.39 -10.48
CA ARG A 239 -7.07 -4.65 -10.55
C ARG A 239 -8.58 -4.43 -10.42
N ASN A 240 -8.99 -3.50 -9.55
CA ASN A 240 -10.40 -3.18 -9.35
C ASN A 240 -11.01 -2.52 -10.58
N ARG A 241 -10.32 -1.55 -11.20
CA ARG A 241 -10.77 -0.95 -12.46
C ARG A 241 -10.91 -2.00 -13.57
N ARG A 242 -9.90 -2.86 -13.77
CA ARG A 242 -9.96 -3.95 -14.76
C ARG A 242 -11.11 -4.92 -14.51
N ALA A 243 -11.34 -5.29 -13.26
CA ALA A 243 -12.50 -6.12 -12.89
C ALA A 243 -13.82 -5.42 -13.21
N GLY A 244 -13.91 -4.12 -12.93
CA GLY A 244 -15.08 -3.30 -13.28
C GLY A 244 -15.34 -3.25 -14.79
N ILE A 245 -14.30 -3.08 -15.61
CA ILE A 245 -14.43 -3.08 -17.09
C ILE A 245 -15.07 -4.39 -17.55
N LEU A 246 -14.57 -5.53 -17.11
CA LEU A 246 -15.12 -6.85 -17.48
C LEU A 246 -16.60 -6.99 -17.04
N ILE A 247 -16.98 -6.48 -15.88
CA ILE A 247 -18.36 -6.47 -15.41
C ILE A 247 -19.23 -5.60 -16.33
N GLY A 248 -18.76 -4.39 -16.65
CA GLY A 248 -19.46 -3.47 -17.55
C GLY A 248 -19.66 -4.02 -18.96
N GLU A 249 -18.71 -4.79 -19.48
CA GLU A 249 -18.77 -5.51 -20.75
C GLU A 249 -19.67 -6.76 -20.71
N GLY A 250 -20.34 -7.04 -19.56
CA GLY A 250 -21.21 -8.20 -19.41
C GLY A 250 -20.48 -9.53 -19.23
N THR A 251 -19.15 -9.49 -18.92
CA THR A 251 -18.38 -10.69 -18.67
C THR A 251 -18.73 -11.28 -17.31
N SER A 252 -19.26 -12.51 -17.28
CA SER A 252 -19.60 -13.17 -16.01
C SER A 252 -18.36 -13.35 -15.13
N PRO A 253 -18.47 -13.09 -13.81
CA PRO A 253 -17.39 -13.31 -12.83
C PRO A 253 -16.84 -14.76 -12.81
N SER A 254 -17.62 -15.73 -13.32
CA SER A 254 -17.20 -17.13 -13.45
C SER A 254 -16.15 -17.36 -14.56
N ARG A 255 -16.00 -16.45 -15.53
CA ARG A 255 -14.93 -16.44 -16.52
C ARG A 255 -13.79 -15.54 -16.08
N ARG A 256 -13.08 -15.90 -15.02
CA ARG A 256 -11.87 -15.14 -14.59
C ARG A 256 -10.79 -15.25 -15.66
N PRO A 257 -10.37 -14.15 -16.31
CA PRO A 257 -9.14 -14.16 -17.11
C PRO A 257 -7.97 -14.55 -16.21
N SER A 258 -7.05 -15.32 -16.74
CA SER A 258 -5.88 -15.88 -16.01
C SER A 258 -4.96 -14.82 -15.36
N GLY A 259 -5.13 -13.54 -15.66
CA GLY A 259 -4.36 -12.42 -15.09
C GLY A 259 -4.95 -11.77 -13.81
N LEU A 260 -6.13 -12.20 -13.33
CA LEU A 260 -6.74 -11.70 -12.09
C LEU A 260 -6.56 -12.66 -10.89
N ARG A 261 -5.79 -13.74 -11.07
CA ARG A 261 -5.45 -14.63 -9.95
C ARG A 261 -4.54 -13.90 -8.97
N LYS A 262 -4.79 -14.16 -7.71
CA LYS A 262 -4.14 -13.61 -6.51
C LYS A 262 -2.63 -13.55 -6.60
#